data_1a3e59fcb02fdf43e2808234824f59fe
#
_entry.id   1a3e59fcb02fdf43e2808234824f59fe
#
_cell.length_a   1.000
_cell.length_b   1.000
_cell.length_c   1.000
_cell.angle_alpha   90.00
_cell.angle_beta   90.00
_cell.angle_gamma   90.00
#
_symmetry.space_group_name_H-M   'P 1'
#
loop_
_entity.id
_entity.type
_entity.pdbx_description
1 polymer ?
#
loop_
_entity_poly.entity_id
_entity_poly.type
_entity_poly.pdbx_seq_one_letter_code
_entity_poly.pdbx_strand_id
1 'polypeptide(L)'
;GGAMRKNEVKSLLETRDAMECLCLRLVCEKNDVAELEKLSPILDSIRDARNADEAAERVFSFHHELAIMSGNVLLPLLYYSFKTQGEYLWSLYCKRSGVKKLYEIKLALFSTLMNKDIDSAIEQTHRIMDVAKNDLGFYGA
;
A
#
# COMPACT_ATOMS: atom_id res chain seq x y z
N GLY A 1 14.88 4.11 14.42
CA GLY A 1 14.12 3.13 15.08
C GLY A 1 12.80 2.83 14.45
N GLY A 2 12.37 1.63 14.62
CA GLY A 2 11.15 1.16 14.00
C GLY A 2 9.93 1.21 14.90
N ALA A 3 10.13 1.24 16.22
CA ALA A 3 9.00 1.14 17.14
C ALA A 3 8.15 2.41 17.11
N MET A 4 6.87 2.22 16.88
CA MET A 4 5.86 3.30 16.88
C MET A 4 4.95 3.11 18.07
N ARG A 5 4.46 4.21 18.63
CA ARG A 5 3.44 4.17 19.68
C ARG A 5 2.11 3.74 19.09
N LYS A 6 1.27 3.14 19.92
CA LYS A 6 -0.05 2.67 19.53
C LYS A 6 -0.90 3.78 18.87
N ASN A 7 -0.90 4.97 19.47
CA ASN A 7 -1.66 6.10 18.93
C ASN A 7 -1.09 6.63 17.62
N GLU A 8 0.24 6.54 17.44
CA GLU A 8 0.89 6.93 16.19
C GLU A 8 0.50 5.96 15.07
N VAL A 9 0.51 4.66 15.35
CA VAL A 9 0.09 3.64 14.37
C VAL A 9 -1.36 3.85 13.98
N LYS A 10 -2.24 4.04 14.94
CA LYS A 10 -3.66 4.29 14.67
C LYS A 10 -3.85 5.51 13.78
N SER A 11 -3.19 6.63 14.12
CA SER A 11 -3.29 7.87 13.35
C SER A 11 -2.74 7.71 11.94
N LEU A 12 -1.62 7.00 11.79
CA LEU A 12 -1.05 6.73 10.47
C LEU A 12 -2.01 5.89 9.62
N LEU A 13 -2.58 4.83 10.17
CA LEU A 13 -3.49 3.95 9.43
C LEU A 13 -4.76 4.67 9.01
N GLU A 14 -5.33 5.50 9.89
CA GLU A 14 -6.49 6.33 9.56
C GLU A 14 -6.19 7.29 8.42
N THR A 15 -5.05 7.96 8.49
CA THR A 15 -4.62 8.91 7.47
C THR A 15 -4.32 8.21 6.14
N ARG A 16 -3.60 7.09 6.20
CA ARG A 16 -3.30 6.28 5.02
C ARG A 16 -4.54 5.74 4.34
N ASP A 17 -5.52 5.30 5.12
CA ASP A 17 -6.79 4.82 4.57
C ASP A 17 -7.47 5.90 3.73
N ALA A 18 -7.57 7.11 4.26
CA ALA A 18 -8.17 8.25 3.54
C ALA A 18 -7.38 8.60 2.28
N MET A 19 -6.05 8.66 2.38
CA MET A 19 -5.17 8.98 1.25
C MET A 19 -5.27 7.92 0.15
N GLU A 20 -5.26 6.66 0.52
CA GLU A 20 -5.34 5.56 -0.45
C GLU A 20 -6.70 5.52 -1.15
N CYS A 21 -7.78 5.73 -0.43
CA CYS A 21 -9.11 5.79 -1.05
C CYS A 21 -9.21 6.94 -2.04
N LEU A 22 -8.71 8.12 -1.69
CA LEU A 22 -8.66 9.25 -2.63
C LEU A 22 -7.82 8.90 -3.86
N CYS A 23 -6.64 8.35 -3.66
CA CYS A 23 -5.74 7.94 -4.74
C CYS A 23 -6.42 6.97 -5.70
N LEU A 24 -7.04 5.92 -5.17
CA LEU A 24 -7.70 4.89 -5.97
C LEU A 24 -8.87 5.45 -6.78
N ARG A 25 -9.66 6.34 -6.19
CA ARG A 25 -10.75 7.00 -6.92
C ARG A 25 -10.24 7.81 -8.10
N LEU A 26 -9.18 8.60 -7.87
CA LEU A 26 -8.60 9.43 -8.93
C LEU A 26 -8.00 8.59 -10.05
N VAL A 27 -7.30 7.50 -9.71
CA VAL A 27 -6.74 6.57 -10.69
C VAL A 27 -7.84 5.92 -11.51
N CYS A 28 -8.90 5.46 -10.88
CA CYS A 28 -10.03 4.85 -11.58
C CYS A 28 -10.75 5.86 -12.50
N GLU A 29 -10.89 7.11 -12.07
CA GLU A 29 -11.52 8.16 -12.89
C GLU A 29 -10.72 8.43 -14.17
N LYS A 30 -9.40 8.43 -14.10
CA LYS A 30 -8.53 8.60 -15.27
C LYS A 30 -8.67 7.46 -16.27
N ASN A 31 -8.86 6.27 -15.76
CA ASN A 31 -9.09 5.09 -16.58
C ASN A 31 -8.02 4.86 -17.66
N ASP A 32 -6.78 5.03 -17.31
CA ASP A 32 -5.65 4.88 -18.22
C ASP A 32 -4.98 3.52 -17.99
N VAL A 33 -5.46 2.49 -18.69
CA VAL A 33 -4.96 1.12 -18.57
C VAL A 33 -3.49 1.03 -18.97
N ALA A 34 -3.09 1.74 -20.01
CA ALA A 34 -1.70 1.73 -20.48
C ALA A 34 -0.76 2.30 -19.42
N GLU A 35 -1.18 3.34 -18.69
CA GLU A 35 -0.41 3.88 -17.59
C GLU A 35 -0.34 2.88 -16.42
N LEU A 36 -1.47 2.24 -16.08
CA LEU A 36 -1.52 1.24 -15.01
C LEU A 36 -0.59 0.06 -15.26
N GLU A 37 -0.44 -0.34 -16.51
CA GLU A 37 0.45 -1.46 -16.87
C GLU A 37 1.91 -1.20 -16.50
N LYS A 38 2.31 0.07 -16.34
CA LYS A 38 3.65 0.43 -15.87
C LYS A 38 3.93 -0.03 -14.44
N LEU A 39 2.90 -0.41 -13.69
CA LEU A 39 3.06 -0.99 -12.35
C LEU A 39 3.53 -2.45 -12.39
N SER A 40 3.40 -3.14 -13.51
CA SER A 40 3.76 -4.56 -13.61
C SER A 40 5.21 -4.85 -13.22
N PRO A 41 6.22 -4.08 -13.64
CA PRO A 41 7.60 -4.32 -13.18
C PRO A 41 7.76 -4.16 -11.68
N ILE A 42 7.02 -3.24 -11.07
CA ILE A 42 7.07 -3.03 -9.61
C ILE A 42 6.44 -4.22 -8.90
N LEU A 43 5.31 -4.72 -9.41
CA LEU A 43 4.69 -5.93 -8.88
C LEU A 43 5.63 -7.13 -8.96
N ASP A 44 6.28 -7.32 -10.09
CA ASP A 44 7.27 -8.39 -10.25
C ASP A 44 8.41 -8.24 -9.24
N SER A 45 8.83 -7.02 -8.97
CA SER A 45 9.88 -6.76 -7.98
C SER A 45 9.45 -7.11 -6.55
N ILE A 46 8.17 -6.96 -6.23
CA ILE A 46 7.63 -7.39 -4.93
C ILE A 46 7.68 -8.91 -4.83
N ARG A 47 7.22 -9.60 -5.88
CA ARG A 47 7.27 -11.07 -5.94
C ARG A 47 8.67 -11.60 -5.73
N ASP A 48 9.66 -10.94 -6.32
CA ASP A 48 11.05 -11.38 -6.33
C ASP A 48 11.87 -10.84 -5.15
N ALA A 49 11.23 -10.15 -4.19
CA ALA A 49 11.92 -9.63 -3.02
C ALA A 49 12.52 -10.76 -2.18
N ARG A 50 13.74 -10.53 -1.68
CA ARG A 50 14.51 -11.55 -0.97
C ARG A 50 14.19 -11.61 0.52
N ASN A 51 13.64 -10.56 1.06
CA ASN A 51 13.30 -10.45 2.49
C ASN A 51 12.20 -9.43 2.70
N ALA A 52 11.72 -9.34 3.94
CA ALA A 52 10.59 -8.48 4.30
C ALA A 52 10.88 -6.99 4.09
N ASP A 53 12.08 -6.54 4.44
CA ASP A 53 12.42 -5.12 4.31
C ASP A 53 12.50 -4.70 2.85
N GLU A 54 13.07 -5.53 2.00
CA GLU A 54 13.12 -5.31 0.56
C GLU A 54 11.71 -5.30 -0.04
N ALA A 55 10.86 -6.24 0.36
CA ALA A 55 9.46 -6.27 -0.06
C ALA A 55 8.72 -4.99 0.34
N ALA A 56 8.93 -4.51 1.56
CA ALA A 56 8.30 -3.29 2.06
C ALA A 56 8.71 -2.06 1.24
N GLU A 57 9.98 -1.95 0.87
CA GLU A 57 10.46 -0.85 0.01
C GLU A 57 9.75 -0.87 -1.35
N ARG A 58 9.58 -2.04 -1.92
CA ARG A 58 8.94 -2.21 -3.22
C ARG A 58 7.44 -1.96 -3.17
N VAL A 59 6.80 -2.34 -2.08
CA VAL A 59 5.39 -2.00 -1.85
C VAL A 59 5.22 -0.49 -1.71
N PHE A 60 6.14 0.18 -1.01
CA PHE A 60 6.12 1.63 -0.97
C PHE A 60 6.21 2.23 -2.38
N SER A 61 7.12 1.73 -3.20
CA SER A 61 7.26 2.20 -4.60
C SER A 61 5.98 2.00 -5.40
N PHE A 62 5.30 0.89 -5.19
CA PHE A 62 4.01 0.60 -5.84
C PHE A 62 2.96 1.67 -5.48
N HIS A 63 2.80 1.96 -4.20
CA HIS A 63 1.83 2.97 -3.74
C HIS A 63 2.22 4.38 -4.13
N HIS A 64 3.51 4.69 -4.10
CA HIS A 64 4.01 6.00 -4.51
C HIS A 64 3.76 6.24 -6.00
N GLU A 65 3.97 5.23 -6.83
CA GLU A 65 3.70 5.31 -8.26
C GLU A 65 2.20 5.50 -8.54
N LEU A 66 1.35 4.79 -7.80
CA LEU A 66 -0.10 5.03 -7.88
C LEU A 66 -0.45 6.47 -7.51
N ALA A 67 0.19 7.02 -6.49
CA ALA A 67 -0.04 8.41 -6.09
C ALA A 67 0.34 9.37 -7.21
N ILE A 68 1.46 9.13 -7.90
CA ILE A 68 1.84 9.92 -9.08
C ILE A 68 0.79 9.78 -10.17
N MET A 69 0.34 8.57 -10.44
CA MET A 69 -0.68 8.30 -11.47
C MET A 69 -2.02 8.96 -11.18
N SER A 70 -2.32 9.23 -9.91
CA SER A 70 -3.57 9.90 -9.53
C SER A 70 -3.70 11.30 -10.11
N GLY A 71 -2.57 11.94 -10.43
CA GLY A 71 -2.55 13.33 -10.88
C GLY A 71 -2.69 14.36 -9.75
N ASN A 72 -2.93 13.93 -8.53
CA ASN A 72 -2.96 14.83 -7.38
C ASN A 72 -1.52 15.05 -6.90
N VAL A 73 -1.03 16.28 -7.06
CA VAL A 73 0.39 16.59 -6.80
C VAL A 73 0.80 16.50 -5.33
N LEU A 74 -0.18 16.54 -4.40
CA LEU A 74 0.11 16.42 -2.98
C LEU A 74 0.26 14.98 -2.52
N LEU A 75 -0.45 14.04 -3.15
CA LEU A 75 -0.42 12.63 -2.72
C LEU A 75 0.98 12.03 -2.73
N PRO A 76 1.78 12.16 -3.77
CA PRO A 76 3.15 11.63 -3.75
C PRO A 76 4.00 12.20 -2.61
N LEU A 77 3.85 13.48 -2.31
CA LEU A 77 4.56 14.14 -1.23
C LEU A 77 4.12 13.60 0.14
N LEU A 78 2.82 13.41 0.32
CA LEU A 78 2.27 12.88 1.57
C LEU A 78 2.74 11.43 1.79
N TYR A 79 2.67 10.59 0.76
CA TYR A 79 3.18 9.22 0.86
C TYR A 79 4.66 9.21 1.24
N TYR A 80 5.45 10.06 0.60
CA TYR A 80 6.88 10.13 0.88
C TYR A 80 7.16 10.59 2.32
N SER A 81 6.33 11.50 2.85
CA SER A 81 6.45 11.96 4.24
C SER A 81 6.33 10.83 5.25
N PHE A 82 5.57 9.78 4.92
CA PHE A 82 5.35 8.63 5.80
C PHE A 82 6.12 7.39 5.34
N LYS A 83 7.13 7.57 4.49
CA LYS A 83 7.86 6.43 3.91
C LYS A 83 8.44 5.50 4.96
N THR A 84 9.18 6.03 5.92
CA THR A 84 9.82 5.22 6.96
C THR A 84 8.80 4.43 7.77
N GLN A 85 7.75 5.10 8.22
CA GLN A 85 6.70 4.48 9.01
C GLN A 85 5.90 3.46 8.19
N GLY A 86 5.59 3.79 6.95
CA GLY A 86 4.88 2.89 6.05
C GLY A 86 5.67 1.63 5.74
N GLU A 87 6.95 1.77 5.44
CA GLU A 87 7.83 0.63 5.19
C GLU A 87 7.97 -0.26 6.43
N TYR A 88 8.05 0.35 7.61
CA TYR A 88 8.09 -0.41 8.86
C TYR A 88 6.85 -1.30 9.01
N LEU A 89 5.65 -0.74 8.80
CA LEU A 89 4.42 -1.51 8.93
C LEU A 89 4.30 -2.60 7.85
N TRP A 90 4.69 -2.33 6.62
CA TRP A 90 4.69 -3.34 5.57
C TRP A 90 5.72 -4.44 5.85
N SER A 91 6.87 -4.09 6.40
CA SER A 91 7.86 -5.08 6.81
C SER A 91 7.31 -6.01 7.89
N LEU A 92 6.62 -5.47 8.90
CA LEU A 92 5.96 -6.27 9.92
C LEU A 92 4.92 -7.21 9.32
N TYR A 93 4.09 -6.70 8.43
CA TYR A 93 3.10 -7.51 7.74
C TYR A 93 3.76 -8.65 6.97
N CYS A 94 4.82 -8.34 6.23
CA CYS A 94 5.54 -9.33 5.43
C CYS A 94 6.24 -10.38 6.29
N LYS A 95 6.83 -9.98 7.42
CA LYS A 95 7.43 -10.95 8.36
C LYS A 95 6.40 -11.92 8.91
N ARG A 96 5.17 -11.47 9.08
CA ARG A 96 4.09 -12.30 9.59
C ARG A 96 3.47 -13.20 8.53
N SER A 97 3.22 -12.66 7.34
CA SER A 97 2.41 -13.31 6.30
C SER A 97 3.20 -13.83 5.11
N GLY A 98 4.44 -13.38 4.94
CA GLY A 98 5.32 -13.79 3.83
C GLY A 98 5.24 -12.89 2.62
N VAL A 99 6.29 -12.91 1.81
CA VAL A 99 6.41 -12.14 0.56
C VAL A 99 5.32 -12.53 -0.43
N LYS A 100 5.05 -13.83 -0.55
CA LYS A 100 4.03 -14.33 -1.48
C LYS A 100 2.65 -13.72 -1.19
N LYS A 101 2.26 -13.69 0.08
CA LYS A 101 0.97 -13.12 0.48
C LYS A 101 0.90 -11.64 0.20
N LEU A 102 1.97 -10.91 0.50
CA LEU A 102 2.05 -9.48 0.23
C LEU A 102 1.94 -9.20 -1.27
N TYR A 103 2.65 -9.97 -2.09
CA TYR A 103 2.55 -9.87 -3.55
C TYR A 103 1.12 -10.12 -4.03
N GLU A 104 0.47 -11.19 -3.56
CA GLU A 104 -0.90 -11.53 -3.95
C GLU A 104 -1.89 -10.41 -3.63
N ILE A 105 -1.73 -9.75 -2.49
CA ILE A 105 -2.58 -8.62 -2.09
C ILE A 105 -2.41 -7.46 -3.06
N LYS A 106 -1.19 -7.12 -3.43
CA LYS A 106 -0.94 -6.01 -4.35
C LYS A 106 -1.37 -6.36 -5.78
N LEU A 107 -1.19 -7.60 -6.19
CA LEU A 107 -1.68 -8.07 -7.47
C LEU A 107 -3.21 -7.98 -7.54
N ALA A 108 -3.91 -8.37 -6.47
CA ALA A 108 -5.36 -8.27 -6.39
C ALA A 108 -5.83 -6.81 -6.49
N LEU A 109 -5.14 -5.89 -5.81
CA LEU A 109 -5.45 -4.46 -5.92
C LEU A 109 -5.25 -3.97 -7.36
N PHE A 110 -4.12 -4.32 -7.97
CA PHE A 110 -3.84 -3.98 -9.37
C PHE A 110 -4.95 -4.48 -10.29
N SER A 111 -5.41 -5.71 -10.10
CA SER A 111 -6.49 -6.31 -10.90
C SER A 111 -7.80 -5.51 -10.77
N THR A 112 -8.15 -5.06 -9.57
CA THR A 112 -9.36 -4.23 -9.39
C THR A 112 -9.25 -2.92 -10.15
N LEU A 113 -8.06 -2.30 -10.15
CA LEU A 113 -7.83 -1.05 -10.88
C LEU A 113 -7.91 -1.25 -12.39
N MET A 114 -7.33 -2.34 -12.89
CA MET A 114 -7.41 -2.69 -14.31
C MET A 114 -8.85 -2.91 -14.77
N ASN A 115 -9.71 -3.42 -13.90
CA ASN A 115 -11.13 -3.67 -14.14
C ASN A 115 -12.03 -2.49 -13.76
N LYS A 116 -11.45 -1.38 -13.32
CA LYS A 116 -12.19 -0.18 -12.88
C LYS A 116 -13.17 -0.46 -11.73
N ASP A 117 -12.86 -1.45 -10.92
CA ASP A 117 -13.69 -1.86 -9.80
C ASP A 117 -13.26 -1.12 -8.53
N ILE A 118 -13.67 0.16 -8.47
CA ILE A 118 -13.31 1.03 -7.34
C ILE A 118 -13.85 0.51 -6.01
N ASP A 119 -15.02 -0.09 -6.00
CA ASP A 119 -15.62 -0.58 -4.75
C ASP A 119 -14.78 -1.71 -4.15
N SER A 120 -14.34 -2.65 -4.98
CA SER A 120 -13.45 -3.73 -4.52
C SER A 120 -12.09 -3.21 -4.08
N ALA A 121 -11.54 -2.21 -4.78
CA ALA A 121 -10.26 -1.61 -4.41
C ALA A 121 -10.34 -0.95 -3.03
N ILE A 122 -11.39 -0.20 -2.76
CA ILE A 122 -11.62 0.45 -1.47
C ILE A 122 -11.85 -0.58 -0.38
N GLU A 123 -12.66 -1.60 -0.64
CA GLU A 123 -12.90 -2.67 0.33
C GLU A 123 -11.60 -3.38 0.73
N GLN A 124 -10.76 -3.71 -0.24
CA GLN A 124 -9.46 -4.34 0.04
C GLN A 124 -8.57 -3.43 0.89
N THR A 125 -8.56 -2.14 0.61
CA THR A 125 -7.78 -1.17 1.37
C THR A 125 -8.24 -1.12 2.83
N HIS A 126 -9.54 -1.03 3.06
CA HIS A 126 -10.09 -1.05 4.41
C HIS A 126 -9.76 -2.34 5.15
N ARG A 127 -9.85 -3.46 4.47
CA ARG A 127 -9.52 -4.78 5.07
C ARG A 127 -8.06 -4.85 5.51
N ILE A 128 -7.14 -4.35 4.69
CA ILE A 128 -5.72 -4.32 5.05
C ILE A 128 -5.47 -3.40 6.25
N MET A 129 -6.13 -2.25 6.31
CA MET A 129 -6.00 -1.35 7.45
C MET A 129 -6.55 -1.98 8.73
N ASP A 130 -7.63 -2.74 8.65
CA ASP A 130 -8.19 -3.45 9.79
C ASP A 130 -7.26 -4.57 10.27
N VAL A 131 -6.66 -5.32 9.36
CA VAL A 131 -5.65 -6.33 9.70
C VAL A 131 -4.47 -5.66 10.43
N ALA A 132 -3.99 -4.54 9.91
CA ALA A 132 -2.89 -3.81 10.52
C ALA A 132 -3.25 -3.32 11.93
N LYS A 133 -4.46 -2.84 12.14
CA LYS A 133 -4.91 -2.37 13.46
C LYS A 133 -5.04 -3.50 14.47
N ASN A 134 -5.52 -4.67 14.03
CA ASN A 134 -5.95 -5.73 14.95
C ASN A 134 -4.96 -6.88 15.09
N ASP A 135 -4.28 -7.26 14.01
CA ASP A 135 -3.59 -8.54 13.95
C ASP A 135 -2.07 -8.46 13.93
N LEU A 136 -1.47 -7.32 13.60
CA LEU A 136 -0.02 -7.24 13.46
C LEU A 136 0.72 -7.03 14.79
N GLY A 137 0.01 -6.79 15.86
CA GLY A 137 0.59 -6.80 17.20
C GLY A 137 1.53 -5.66 17.53
N PHE A 138 1.56 -4.59 16.72
CA PHE A 138 2.44 -3.46 17.05
C PHE A 138 2.00 -2.71 18.29
N TYR A 139 0.79 -2.97 18.74
CA TYR A 139 0.26 -2.35 19.94
C TYR A 139 0.75 -3.00 21.22
N GLY A 140 1.28 -4.21 21.11
CA GLY A 140 1.76 -4.95 22.26
C GLY A 140 3.26 -4.90 22.46
N ALA A 141 3.95 -4.21 21.58
CA ALA A 141 5.41 -4.13 21.65
C ALA A 141 5.88 -3.20 22.75
#